data_f3650004a7a5ced23bd30204b8004848
#
_entry.id   f3650004a7a5ced23bd30204b8004848
#
_cell.length_a   1.000
_cell.length_b   1.000
_cell.length_c   1.000
_cell.angle_alpha   90.00
_cell.angle_beta   90.00
_cell.angle_gamma   90.00
#
_symmetry.space_group_name_H-M   'P 1'
#
loop_
_entity.id
_entity.type
_entity.pdbx_description
1 polymer ?
#
loop_
_entity_poly.entity_id
_entity_poly.type
_entity_poly.pdbx_seq_one_letter_code
_entity_poly.pdbx_strand_id
1 'polypeptide(L)'
;MKKVFITFAMIAMSTIAFAQSEEPATNGFGAKLTESNFHLGVDLQTKYIWRGMEMMTNDAAPVVFPAINYSNKGFYAYAMGGYAINGKYAEVDLGLSYTYKWLTIALNNYYYPTTNSPEDQYYNFKSRETGHWLEGVITIAPENIPAYLSVSNFFAGADKNLEGKQAYSTYAEIGGHYDFLNDHKIGLAVGAAFNKSCYNGYEHDFSICNIELKYTYSLKFKNDFTLPLSVAYITNPVYEKSHVNFIMNFAF
;
A
#
# COMPACT_ATOMS: atom_id res chain seq x y z
N MET A 1 0.04 -12.56 31.03
CA MET A 1 0.26 -11.11 30.92
C MET A 1 1.52 -10.87 30.09
N LYS A 2 1.46 -9.99 29.12
CA LYS A 2 2.55 -9.48 28.25
C LYS A 2 2.90 -10.37 27.07
N LYS A 3 2.15 -10.22 25.98
CA LYS A 3 2.68 -10.31 24.61
C LYS A 3 1.64 -9.65 23.67
N VAL A 4 1.61 -8.34 23.72
CA VAL A 4 1.04 -7.53 22.66
C VAL A 4 2.22 -6.65 22.28
N PHE A 5 2.57 -6.61 20.98
CA PHE A 5 3.39 -5.49 20.49
C PHE A 5 4.30 -5.92 19.34
N ILE A 6 3.95 -5.53 18.21
CA ILE A 6 4.73 -5.04 17.07
C ILE A 6 3.90 -5.29 15.78
N THR A 7 2.72 -4.68 15.68
CA THR A 7 1.90 -4.82 14.47
C THR A 7 1.58 -3.46 13.82
N PHE A 8 2.27 -2.38 14.20
CA PHE A 8 1.80 -1.03 13.85
C PHE A 8 2.57 -0.29 12.76
N ALA A 9 3.70 -0.80 12.28
CA ALA A 9 4.55 -0.04 11.35
C ALA A 9 4.20 -0.15 9.86
N MET A 10 3.22 -0.97 9.47
CA MET A 10 2.96 -1.28 8.05
C MET A 10 1.69 -0.71 7.45
N ILE A 11 0.96 0.15 8.14
CA ILE A 11 -0.34 0.63 7.65
C ILE A 11 -0.20 1.81 6.68
N ALA A 12 0.96 2.45 6.60
CA ALA A 12 1.17 3.58 5.71
C ALA A 12 1.50 3.23 4.26
N MET A 13 1.73 1.97 3.96
CA MET A 13 1.81 1.52 2.58
C MET A 13 0.42 1.10 2.15
N SER A 14 -0.21 1.93 1.34
CA SER A 14 -1.51 1.69 0.75
C SER A 14 -1.61 0.24 0.25
N THR A 15 -2.45 -0.55 0.91
CA THR A 15 -2.96 -1.85 0.51
C THR A 15 -2.07 -3.08 0.59
N ILE A 16 -0.79 -3.02 0.94
CA ILE A 16 -0.01 -4.23 1.21
C ILE A 16 0.12 -4.42 2.72
N ALA A 17 -0.96 -4.77 3.39
CA ALA A 17 -0.90 -5.27 4.75
C ALA A 17 -0.48 -6.75 4.70
N PHE A 18 0.81 -7.02 4.58
CA PHE A 18 1.30 -8.32 4.99
C PHE A 18 1.04 -8.45 6.49
N ALA A 19 0.18 -9.39 6.85
CA ALA A 19 -0.04 -9.71 8.26
C ALA A 19 1.30 -10.19 8.83
N GLN A 20 1.98 -9.33 9.62
CA GLN A 20 2.99 -9.85 10.53
C GLN A 20 2.26 -10.59 11.64
N SER A 21 2.14 -11.90 11.51
CA SER A 21 1.91 -12.75 12.65
C SER A 21 3.23 -12.83 13.43
N GLU A 22 3.24 -12.48 14.71
CA GLU A 22 4.39 -12.70 15.63
C GLU A 22 4.64 -14.19 15.92
N GLU A 23 3.98 -15.10 15.24
CA GLU A 23 4.26 -16.53 15.28
C GLU A 23 4.96 -16.94 13.99
N PRO A 24 5.98 -17.81 14.06
CA PRO A 24 6.67 -18.31 12.87
C PRO A 24 5.64 -18.92 11.92
N ALA A 25 5.50 -18.33 10.73
CA ALA A 25 4.60 -18.83 9.71
C ALA A 25 4.98 -20.28 9.37
N THR A 26 4.15 -21.22 9.73
CA THR A 26 4.24 -22.56 9.20
C THR A 26 3.63 -22.54 7.81
N ASN A 27 4.47 -22.58 6.79
CA ASN A 27 3.99 -22.71 5.42
C ASN A 27 3.28 -24.06 5.24
N GLY A 28 2.25 -24.10 4.41
CA GLY A 28 1.40 -25.27 4.15
C GLY A 28 2.09 -26.53 3.58
N PHE A 29 3.42 -26.59 3.62
CA PHE A 29 4.23 -27.75 3.26
C PHE A 29 4.97 -28.37 4.45
N GLY A 30 4.62 -28.02 5.70
CA GLY A 30 5.16 -28.71 6.89
C GLY A 30 6.66 -28.47 7.16
N ALA A 31 7.31 -27.58 6.47
CA ALA A 31 8.66 -27.16 6.80
C ALA A 31 8.58 -25.99 7.81
N LYS A 32 9.08 -26.20 9.03
CA LYS A 32 9.46 -25.09 9.92
C LYS A 32 10.49 -24.26 9.17
N LEU A 33 10.09 -23.09 8.65
CA LEU A 33 11.05 -22.10 8.22
C LEU A 33 11.80 -21.68 9.50
N THR A 34 13.09 -21.89 9.52
CA THR A 34 14.01 -21.20 10.44
C THR A 34 13.73 -19.71 10.30
N GLU A 35 13.71 -18.98 11.39
CA GLU A 35 13.42 -17.53 11.44
C GLU A 35 14.08 -16.79 10.27
N SER A 36 13.34 -16.67 9.18
CA SER A 36 13.81 -15.96 7.98
C SER A 36 13.37 -14.51 8.10
N ASN A 37 14.30 -13.60 7.83
CA ASN A 37 13.95 -12.19 7.66
C ASN A 37 13.31 -11.90 6.29
N PHE A 38 13.24 -12.90 5.40
CA PHE A 38 12.61 -12.79 4.09
C PHE A 38 11.21 -13.41 4.11
N HIS A 39 10.25 -12.72 3.51
CA HIS A 39 8.87 -13.16 3.39
C HIS A 39 8.40 -12.99 1.96
N LEU A 40 7.54 -13.89 1.53
CA LEU A 40 6.86 -13.82 0.24
C LEU A 40 5.39 -13.55 0.48
N GLY A 41 4.75 -12.81 -0.41
CA GLY A 41 3.33 -12.56 -0.33
C GLY A 41 2.71 -12.36 -1.70
N VAL A 42 1.40 -12.55 -1.76
CA VAL A 42 0.59 -12.25 -2.94
C VAL A 42 -0.73 -11.65 -2.49
N ASP A 43 -1.05 -10.46 -2.96
CA ASP A 43 -2.37 -9.88 -2.80
C ASP A 43 -3.16 -10.06 -4.10
N LEU A 44 -4.43 -10.46 -3.94
CA LEU A 44 -5.41 -10.49 -5.01
C LEU A 44 -6.47 -9.45 -4.72
N GLN A 45 -6.75 -8.57 -5.66
CA GLN A 45 -7.76 -7.52 -5.53
C GLN A 45 -8.69 -7.52 -6.72
N THR A 46 -10.00 -7.32 -6.49
CA THR A 46 -10.97 -7.22 -7.58
C THR A 46 -10.84 -5.94 -8.38
N LYS A 47 -10.29 -4.89 -7.75
CA LYS A 47 -9.95 -3.60 -8.37
C LYS A 47 -8.68 -3.05 -7.75
N TYR A 48 -7.91 -2.29 -8.49
CA TYR A 48 -6.81 -1.53 -7.92
C TYR A 48 -7.27 -0.11 -7.60
N ILE A 49 -7.54 0.12 -6.32
CA ILE A 49 -7.87 1.45 -5.78
C ILE A 49 -6.72 1.87 -4.87
N TRP A 50 -6.03 2.94 -5.23
CA TRP A 50 -4.92 3.47 -4.47
C TRP A 50 -5.21 4.90 -3.98
N ARG A 51 -5.26 5.10 -2.66
CA ARG A 51 -5.58 6.40 -2.05
C ARG A 51 -6.85 7.05 -2.63
N GLY A 52 -7.89 6.22 -2.82
CA GLY A 52 -9.15 6.63 -3.42
C GLY A 52 -9.17 6.74 -4.94
N MET A 53 -8.04 6.61 -5.62
CA MET A 53 -7.94 6.63 -7.08
C MET A 53 -8.10 5.23 -7.66
N GLU A 54 -8.97 5.09 -8.65
CA GLU A 54 -9.06 3.88 -9.46
C GLU A 54 -7.94 3.90 -10.52
N MET A 55 -6.93 3.03 -10.35
CA MET A 55 -5.74 3.02 -11.19
C MET A 55 -6.00 2.46 -12.61
N MET A 56 -7.17 1.84 -12.83
CA MET A 56 -7.58 1.24 -14.09
C MET A 56 -9.00 1.67 -14.47
N THR A 57 -9.19 2.93 -14.82
CA THR A 57 -10.53 3.54 -14.99
C THR A 57 -11.37 2.95 -16.13
N ASN A 58 -10.77 2.58 -17.25
CA ASN A 58 -11.49 2.14 -18.45
C ASN A 58 -11.44 0.62 -18.69
N ASP A 59 -10.58 -0.09 -17.99
CA ASP A 59 -10.27 -1.49 -18.21
C ASP A 59 -10.20 -2.27 -16.89
N ALA A 60 -11.07 -1.94 -15.95
CA ALA A 60 -11.08 -2.54 -14.60
C ALA A 60 -11.04 -4.07 -14.68
N ALA A 61 -10.05 -4.65 -14.04
CA ALA A 61 -9.85 -6.09 -13.93
C ALA A 61 -9.24 -6.41 -12.55
N PRO A 62 -9.36 -7.65 -12.07
CA PRO A 62 -8.60 -8.09 -10.91
C PRO A 62 -7.10 -7.92 -11.12
N VAL A 63 -6.41 -7.57 -10.05
CA VAL A 63 -4.97 -7.34 -10.02
C VAL A 63 -4.31 -8.26 -9.01
N VAL A 64 -3.14 -8.77 -9.38
CA VAL A 64 -2.29 -9.64 -8.55
C VAL A 64 -1.04 -8.85 -8.18
N PHE A 65 -0.69 -8.82 -6.90
CA PHE A 65 0.51 -8.15 -6.39
C PHE A 65 1.45 -9.16 -5.70
N PRO A 66 2.30 -9.86 -6.45
CA PRO A 66 3.37 -10.66 -5.85
C PRO A 66 4.45 -9.76 -5.25
N ALA A 67 4.93 -10.10 -4.07
CA ALA A 67 5.96 -9.35 -3.39
C ALA A 67 6.96 -10.25 -2.67
N ILE A 68 8.19 -9.78 -2.58
CA ILE A 68 9.20 -10.26 -1.66
C ILE A 68 9.60 -9.11 -0.75
N ASN A 69 9.72 -9.39 0.54
CA ASN A 69 10.19 -8.39 1.49
C ASN A 69 11.22 -8.96 2.46
N TYR A 70 11.99 -8.06 3.03
CA TYR A 70 12.99 -8.32 4.07
C TYR A 70 12.71 -7.41 5.26
N SER A 71 12.71 -7.96 6.47
CA SER A 71 12.54 -7.20 7.70
C SER A 71 13.59 -7.59 8.75
N ASN A 72 14.20 -6.58 9.40
CA ASN A 72 15.15 -6.81 10.50
C ASN A 72 15.26 -5.57 11.38
N LYS A 73 14.94 -5.68 12.68
CA LYS A 73 15.15 -4.65 13.70
C LYS A 73 14.68 -3.24 13.30
N GLY A 74 13.47 -3.15 12.77
CA GLY A 74 12.88 -1.88 12.32
C GLY A 74 13.22 -1.52 10.87
N PHE A 75 14.23 -2.11 10.25
CA PHE A 75 14.47 -1.98 8.82
C PHE A 75 13.52 -2.87 8.04
N TYR A 76 12.97 -2.34 6.95
CA TYR A 76 12.12 -3.07 6.02
C TYR A 76 12.46 -2.65 4.59
N ALA A 77 12.52 -3.62 3.68
CA ALA A 77 12.69 -3.41 2.25
C ALA A 77 11.78 -4.36 1.48
N TYR A 78 11.24 -3.91 0.35
CA TYR A 78 10.40 -4.76 -0.51
C TYR A 78 10.64 -4.52 -1.99
N ALA A 79 10.31 -5.55 -2.75
CA ALA A 79 10.07 -5.47 -4.19
C ALA A 79 8.71 -6.10 -4.49
N MET A 80 7.88 -5.41 -5.26
CA MET A 80 6.54 -5.83 -5.62
C MET A 80 6.30 -5.64 -7.12
N GLY A 81 5.50 -6.52 -7.69
CA GLY A 81 4.89 -6.30 -9.00
C GLY A 81 3.38 -6.13 -8.84
N GLY A 82 2.74 -5.35 -9.72
CA GLY A 82 1.29 -5.29 -9.85
C GLY A 82 0.90 -5.64 -11.28
N TYR A 83 0.01 -6.65 -11.46
CA TYR A 83 -0.37 -7.12 -12.79
C TYR A 83 -1.87 -7.36 -12.87
N ALA A 84 -2.54 -6.64 -13.77
CA ALA A 84 -3.93 -6.93 -14.09
C ALA A 84 -4.07 -8.20 -14.94
N ILE A 85 -5.06 -9.03 -14.62
CA ILE A 85 -5.28 -10.30 -15.34
C ILE A 85 -5.64 -10.11 -16.82
N ASN A 86 -6.09 -8.93 -17.21
CA ASN A 86 -6.38 -8.58 -18.61
C ASN A 86 -5.15 -8.06 -19.38
N GLY A 87 -3.97 -7.99 -18.74
CA GLY A 87 -2.71 -7.52 -19.33
C GLY A 87 -2.63 -6.02 -19.60
N LYS A 88 -3.58 -5.21 -19.12
CA LYS A 88 -3.63 -3.77 -19.41
C LYS A 88 -3.04 -2.88 -18.32
N TYR A 89 -2.50 -3.49 -17.28
CA TYR A 89 -1.81 -2.80 -16.19
C TYR A 89 -0.61 -3.62 -15.73
N ALA A 90 0.49 -2.93 -15.55
CA ALA A 90 1.68 -3.45 -14.90
C ALA A 90 2.32 -2.38 -14.04
N GLU A 91 2.91 -2.80 -12.92
CA GLU A 91 3.60 -1.96 -11.95
C GLU A 91 4.78 -2.72 -11.37
N VAL A 92 5.87 -2.01 -11.08
CA VAL A 92 7.04 -2.52 -10.36
C VAL A 92 7.42 -1.51 -9.30
N ASP A 93 7.34 -1.93 -8.05
CA ASP A 93 7.61 -1.09 -6.90
C ASP A 93 8.78 -1.59 -6.10
N LEU A 94 9.59 -0.67 -5.65
CA LEU A 94 10.67 -0.89 -4.70
C LEU A 94 10.50 0.07 -3.53
N GLY A 95 10.70 -0.42 -2.33
CA GLY A 95 10.66 0.45 -1.17
C GLY A 95 11.57 0.00 -0.05
N LEU A 96 11.91 0.97 0.77
CA LEU A 96 12.64 0.75 2.00
C LEU A 96 12.13 1.67 3.09
N SER A 97 12.14 1.19 4.34
CA SER A 97 11.73 1.99 5.48
C SER A 97 12.52 1.63 6.73
N TYR A 98 12.49 2.54 7.68
CA TYR A 98 12.99 2.30 9.02
C TYR A 98 11.98 2.79 10.05
N THR A 99 11.65 1.91 10.98
CA THR A 99 10.75 2.18 12.09
C THR A 99 11.53 2.27 13.39
N TYR A 100 11.38 3.37 14.10
CA TYR A 100 11.86 3.53 15.45
C TYR A 100 10.70 3.88 16.37
N LYS A 101 10.33 2.98 17.26
CA LYS A 101 9.15 3.10 18.12
C LYS A 101 7.88 3.37 17.28
N TRP A 102 7.29 4.53 17.46
CA TRP A 102 6.06 4.98 16.83
C TRP A 102 6.27 5.75 15.51
N LEU A 103 7.53 5.96 15.11
CA LEU A 103 7.89 6.72 13.91
C LEU A 103 8.44 5.80 12.82
N THR A 104 7.86 5.88 11.63
CA THR A 104 8.38 5.23 10.41
C THR A 104 8.73 6.29 9.38
N ILE A 105 9.88 6.15 8.75
CA ILE A 105 10.27 6.91 7.57
C ILE A 105 10.47 5.91 6.44
N ALA A 106 9.88 6.19 5.27
CA ALA A 106 9.97 5.33 4.10
C ALA A 106 10.33 6.11 2.84
N LEU A 107 10.97 5.40 1.91
CA LEU A 107 11.23 5.84 0.54
C LEU A 107 10.68 4.77 -0.39
N ASN A 108 9.82 5.17 -1.32
CA ASN A 108 9.21 4.31 -2.30
C ASN A 108 9.55 4.78 -3.71
N ASN A 109 9.65 3.84 -4.60
CA ASN A 109 9.77 4.04 -6.02
C ASN A 109 8.69 3.22 -6.72
N TYR A 110 7.84 3.89 -7.48
CA TYR A 110 6.80 3.28 -8.30
C TYR A 110 7.19 3.44 -9.78
N TYR A 111 7.04 2.38 -10.54
CA TYR A 111 7.29 2.38 -11.97
C TYR A 111 6.17 1.65 -12.69
N TYR A 112 5.56 2.32 -13.66
CA TYR A 112 4.46 1.79 -14.45
C TYR A 112 4.96 1.50 -15.87
N PRO A 113 5.30 0.23 -16.23
CA PRO A 113 5.65 -0.12 -17.59
C PRO A 113 4.49 0.17 -18.54
N THR A 114 4.62 1.21 -19.34
CA THR A 114 3.65 1.56 -20.38
C THR A 114 4.29 1.30 -21.73
N THR A 115 3.58 0.62 -22.60
CA THR A 115 4.13 0.21 -23.88
C THR A 115 4.47 1.41 -24.77
N ASN A 116 5.73 1.46 -25.25
CA ASN A 116 6.23 2.36 -26.30
C ASN A 116 6.31 3.86 -25.96
N SER A 117 6.39 4.23 -24.70
CA SER A 117 6.68 5.62 -24.29
C SER A 117 8.18 5.80 -24.02
N PRO A 118 8.77 6.99 -24.25
CA PRO A 118 10.12 7.30 -23.81
C PRO A 118 10.33 7.15 -22.30
N GLU A 119 9.25 7.28 -21.51
CA GLU A 119 9.25 7.05 -20.06
C GLU A 119 9.29 5.56 -19.73
N ASP A 120 9.00 4.65 -20.68
CA ASP A 120 9.09 3.20 -20.50
C ASP A 120 10.55 2.70 -20.65
N GLN A 121 11.45 3.31 -19.88
CA GLN A 121 12.85 2.94 -19.78
C GLN A 121 13.23 2.85 -18.30
N TYR A 122 13.15 1.66 -17.75
CA TYR A 122 13.38 1.41 -16.32
C TYR A 122 14.69 2.01 -15.79
N TYR A 123 15.75 2.06 -16.59
CA TYR A 123 17.05 2.63 -16.18
C TYR A 123 17.22 4.12 -16.52
N ASN A 124 16.15 4.79 -16.97
CA ASN A 124 16.18 6.22 -17.21
C ASN A 124 15.77 6.98 -15.93
N PHE A 125 16.74 7.53 -15.21
CA PHE A 125 16.53 8.34 -13.99
C PHE A 125 16.70 9.84 -14.23
N LYS A 126 16.71 10.30 -15.48
CA LYS A 126 16.77 11.73 -15.77
C LYS A 126 15.47 12.41 -15.35
N SER A 127 15.56 13.46 -14.54
CA SER A 127 14.43 14.06 -13.83
C SER A 127 13.25 14.55 -14.70
N ARG A 128 13.47 14.74 -16.00
CA ARG A 128 12.43 15.18 -16.95
C ARG A 128 11.88 14.08 -17.85
N GLU A 129 12.52 12.92 -17.87
CA GLU A 129 12.26 11.84 -18.82
C GLU A 129 11.93 10.52 -18.12
N THR A 130 12.15 10.46 -16.80
CA THR A 130 11.96 9.22 -16.04
C THR A 130 10.46 8.89 -15.86
N GLY A 131 10.12 7.61 -15.98
CA GLY A 131 8.81 7.07 -15.57
C GLY A 131 8.73 6.70 -14.09
N HIS A 132 9.81 6.86 -13.32
CA HIS A 132 9.81 6.57 -11.88
C HIS A 132 9.13 7.67 -11.08
N TRP A 133 8.32 7.27 -10.11
CA TRP A 133 7.69 8.13 -9.12
C TRP A 133 8.38 7.89 -7.77
N LEU A 134 9.11 8.89 -7.27
CA LEU A 134 9.87 8.78 -6.02
C LEU A 134 9.13 9.48 -4.89
N GLU A 135 8.75 8.71 -3.88
CA GLU A 135 7.94 9.18 -2.75
C GLU A 135 8.70 9.04 -1.43
N GLY A 136 8.63 10.08 -0.60
CA GLY A 136 8.99 10.03 0.81
C GLY A 136 7.74 9.94 1.66
N VAL A 137 7.75 9.09 2.69
CA VAL A 137 6.61 8.91 3.61
C VAL A 137 7.10 9.00 5.05
N ILE A 138 6.32 9.71 5.87
CA ILE A 138 6.48 9.74 7.33
C ILE A 138 5.18 9.26 7.95
N THR A 139 5.26 8.26 8.83
CA THR A 139 4.12 7.73 9.55
C THR A 139 4.35 7.78 11.05
N ILE A 140 3.32 8.24 11.75
CA ILE A 140 3.22 8.25 13.21
C ILE A 140 2.13 7.26 13.60
N ALA A 141 2.50 6.20 14.35
CA ALA A 141 1.58 5.17 14.81
C ALA A 141 1.93 4.80 16.26
N PRO A 142 1.34 5.49 17.27
CA PRO A 142 1.63 5.24 18.68
C PRO A 142 1.16 3.84 19.10
N GLU A 143 1.99 3.10 19.85
CA GLU A 143 1.74 1.70 20.24
C GLU A 143 0.42 1.48 20.99
N ASN A 144 -0.04 2.48 21.75
CA ASN A 144 -1.23 2.36 22.60
C ASN A 144 -2.52 2.91 21.95
N ILE A 145 -2.44 3.38 20.72
CA ILE A 145 -3.57 3.96 19.99
C ILE A 145 -3.73 3.19 18.68
N PRO A 146 -4.87 2.55 18.42
CA PRO A 146 -5.09 1.80 17.19
C PRO A 146 -5.36 2.74 16.00
N ALA A 147 -4.52 3.77 15.84
CA ALA A 147 -4.63 4.79 14.83
C ALA A 147 -3.24 5.25 14.36
N TYR A 148 -3.19 5.81 13.17
CA TYR A 148 -1.99 6.37 12.57
C TYR A 148 -2.27 7.69 11.86
N LEU A 149 -1.20 8.46 11.70
CA LEU A 149 -1.15 9.61 10.78
C LEU A 149 0.03 9.38 9.84
N SER A 150 -0.22 9.45 8.55
CA SER A 150 0.80 9.34 7.50
C SER A 150 0.80 10.58 6.64
N VAL A 151 1.99 11.05 6.26
CA VAL A 151 2.17 12.13 5.28
C VAL A 151 3.16 11.65 4.24
N SER A 152 2.83 11.83 2.98
CA SER A 152 3.68 11.47 1.85
C SER A 152 3.82 12.60 0.84
N ASN A 153 4.93 12.59 0.13
CA ASN A 153 5.22 13.56 -0.92
C ASN A 153 6.02 12.90 -2.04
N PHE A 154 5.59 13.12 -3.27
CA PHE A 154 6.37 12.80 -4.46
C PHE A 154 7.44 13.87 -4.68
N PHE A 155 8.63 13.65 -4.17
CA PHE A 155 9.70 14.63 -4.19
C PHE A 155 10.49 14.68 -5.51
N ALA A 156 10.39 13.65 -6.35
CA ALA A 156 11.07 13.58 -7.64
C ALA A 156 10.38 12.59 -8.59
N GLY A 157 10.75 12.65 -9.86
CA GLY A 157 10.34 11.68 -10.87
C GLY A 157 9.19 12.16 -11.76
N ALA A 158 8.29 11.25 -12.09
CA ALA A 158 7.23 11.44 -13.07
C ALA A 158 6.02 12.24 -12.55
N ASP A 159 6.00 12.63 -11.28
CA ASP A 159 4.96 13.50 -10.71
C ASP A 159 5.07 14.91 -11.28
N LYS A 160 4.41 15.15 -12.41
CA LYS A 160 4.43 16.43 -13.14
C LYS A 160 3.04 17.08 -13.14
N ASN A 161 3.02 18.39 -12.90
CA ASN A 161 1.83 19.20 -13.06
C ASN A 161 1.51 19.45 -14.54
N LEU A 162 0.41 20.14 -14.81
CA LEU A 162 -0.04 20.46 -16.17
C LEU A 162 0.96 21.31 -17.00
N GLU A 163 1.93 21.94 -16.33
CA GLU A 163 3.01 22.70 -16.99
C GLU A 163 4.28 21.87 -17.20
N GLY A 164 4.28 20.57 -16.85
CA GLY A 164 5.43 19.67 -16.93
C GLY A 164 6.50 19.88 -15.84
N LYS A 165 6.20 20.67 -14.81
CA LYS A 165 7.06 20.88 -13.65
C LYS A 165 6.77 19.83 -12.57
N GLN A 166 7.75 19.53 -11.70
CA GLN A 166 7.52 18.69 -10.53
C GLN A 166 6.35 19.24 -9.71
N ALA A 167 5.34 18.38 -9.47
CA ALA A 167 4.12 18.78 -8.79
C ALA A 167 4.28 18.75 -7.26
N TYR A 168 5.20 17.92 -6.75
CA TYR A 168 5.35 17.65 -5.32
C TYR A 168 4.02 17.22 -4.69
N SER A 169 3.31 16.33 -5.37
CA SER A 169 2.02 15.82 -4.92
C SER A 169 2.11 15.32 -3.49
N THR A 170 1.36 15.98 -2.60
CA THR A 170 1.40 15.74 -1.15
C THR A 170 0.07 15.17 -0.69
N TYR A 171 0.13 14.05 0.02
CA TYR A 171 -1.02 13.36 0.57
C TYR A 171 -0.82 13.12 2.06
N ALA A 172 -1.87 13.30 2.84
CA ALA A 172 -1.88 12.87 4.23
C ALA A 172 -3.12 12.03 4.51
N GLU A 173 -2.96 11.06 5.40
CA GLU A 173 -4.02 10.13 5.79
C GLU A 173 -4.01 9.90 7.29
N ILE A 174 -5.18 9.97 7.89
CA ILE A 174 -5.44 9.48 9.23
C ILE A 174 -6.31 8.23 9.12
N GLY A 175 -5.94 7.19 9.85
CA GLY A 175 -6.70 5.96 9.88
C GLY A 175 -6.52 5.22 11.19
N GLY A 176 -7.31 4.16 11.33
CA GLY A 176 -7.26 3.30 12.49
C GLY A 176 -8.11 2.06 12.31
N HIS A 177 -8.03 1.15 13.28
CA HIS A 177 -8.81 -0.07 13.25
C HIS A 177 -9.27 -0.49 14.64
N TYR A 178 -10.25 -1.37 14.65
CA TYR A 178 -10.74 -2.05 15.84
C TYR A 178 -10.83 -3.55 15.57
N ASP A 179 -10.13 -4.33 16.38
CA ASP A 179 -10.14 -5.79 16.33
C ASP A 179 -11.22 -6.32 17.29
N PHE A 180 -12.06 -7.26 16.82
CA PHE A 180 -13.12 -7.86 17.59
C PHE A 180 -13.28 -9.34 17.25
N LEU A 181 -13.85 -10.12 18.19
CA LEU A 181 -14.10 -11.56 18.02
C LEU A 181 -12.85 -12.36 17.54
N ASN A 182 -11.66 -11.93 17.95
CA ASN A 182 -10.34 -12.54 17.65
C ASN A 182 -9.93 -12.65 16.17
N ASP A 183 -10.89 -12.72 15.25
CA ASP A 183 -10.64 -12.98 13.82
C ASP A 183 -11.22 -11.89 12.91
N HIS A 184 -11.80 -10.85 13.50
CA HIS A 184 -12.47 -9.79 12.78
C HIS A 184 -11.82 -8.43 13.05
N LYS A 185 -11.69 -7.64 12.02
CA LYS A 185 -11.15 -6.29 12.08
C LYS A 185 -12.01 -5.34 11.26
N ILE A 186 -12.28 -4.17 11.78
CA ILE A 186 -12.87 -3.06 11.03
C ILE A 186 -11.89 -1.89 11.03
N GLY A 187 -11.65 -1.31 9.87
CA GLY A 187 -10.74 -0.17 9.68
C GLY A 187 -11.46 1.00 9.03
N LEU A 188 -11.02 2.19 9.38
CA LEU A 188 -11.45 3.44 8.77
C LEU A 188 -10.22 4.28 8.44
N ALA A 189 -10.20 4.88 7.25
CA ALA A 189 -9.18 5.84 6.85
C ALA A 189 -9.81 7.03 6.13
N VAL A 190 -9.22 8.20 6.33
CA VAL A 190 -9.54 9.43 5.59
C VAL A 190 -8.25 10.06 5.12
N GLY A 191 -8.16 10.26 3.81
CA GLY A 191 -7.00 10.83 3.16
C GLY A 191 -7.33 12.07 2.32
N ALA A 192 -6.38 12.99 2.29
CA ALA A 192 -6.52 14.26 1.59
C ALA A 192 -5.24 14.64 0.85
N ALA A 193 -5.40 15.28 -0.30
CA ALA A 193 -4.36 16.00 -0.99
C ALA A 193 -4.19 17.40 -0.40
N PHE A 194 -2.94 17.86 -0.27
CA PHE A 194 -2.60 19.17 0.33
C PHE A 194 -2.03 20.17 -0.66
N ASN A 195 -2.11 19.86 -1.94
CA ASN A 195 -1.76 20.76 -3.04
C ASN A 195 -2.43 20.27 -4.32
N LYS A 196 -2.32 21.04 -5.39
CA LYS A 196 -2.65 20.60 -6.75
C LYS A 196 -1.76 19.41 -7.12
N SER A 197 -2.35 18.23 -7.19
CA SER A 197 -1.63 16.97 -7.19
C SER A 197 -2.30 15.90 -8.06
N CYS A 198 -1.59 14.80 -8.31
CA CYS A 198 -2.16 13.65 -9.01
C CYS A 198 -3.42 13.09 -8.31
N TYR A 199 -3.57 13.29 -7.00
CA TYR A 199 -4.72 12.82 -6.23
C TYR A 199 -6.02 13.58 -6.49
N ASN A 200 -5.95 14.78 -7.06
CA ASN A 200 -7.09 15.65 -7.30
C ASN A 200 -7.11 16.28 -8.71
N GLY A 201 -6.43 15.65 -9.68
CA GLY A 201 -6.37 16.11 -11.07
C GLY A 201 -5.63 17.42 -11.26
N TYR A 202 -4.81 17.85 -10.28
CA TYR A 202 -4.09 19.13 -10.26
C TYR A 202 -5.00 20.38 -10.21
N GLU A 203 -6.25 20.21 -9.76
CA GLU A 203 -7.24 21.29 -9.79
C GLU A 203 -7.40 22.01 -8.44
N HIS A 204 -7.25 21.29 -7.32
CA HIS A 204 -7.56 21.79 -5.98
C HIS A 204 -6.31 21.89 -5.10
N ASP A 205 -6.18 22.98 -4.32
CA ASP A 205 -5.09 23.14 -3.35
C ASP A 205 -5.27 22.24 -2.11
N PHE A 206 -6.50 21.90 -1.77
CA PHE A 206 -6.85 20.92 -0.74
C PHE A 206 -8.09 20.14 -1.17
N SER A 207 -8.06 18.84 -0.93
CA SER A 207 -9.25 17.99 -1.19
C SER A 207 -9.19 16.69 -0.44
N ILE A 208 -10.30 16.27 0.14
CA ILE A 208 -10.46 14.89 0.64
C ILE A 208 -10.66 14.01 -0.59
N CYS A 209 -9.73 13.10 -0.82
CA CYS A 209 -9.72 12.22 -2.00
C CYS A 209 -9.83 10.72 -1.66
N ASN A 210 -9.83 10.36 -0.38
CA ASN A 210 -9.99 8.99 0.07
C ASN A 210 -10.80 8.92 1.36
N ILE A 211 -11.87 8.15 1.37
CA ILE A 211 -12.57 7.72 2.59
C ILE A 211 -12.77 6.21 2.43
N GLU A 212 -12.12 5.43 3.28
CA GLU A 212 -12.18 3.96 3.25
C GLU A 212 -12.80 3.41 4.52
N LEU A 213 -13.75 2.51 4.36
CA LEU A 213 -14.24 1.60 5.40
C LEU A 213 -13.90 0.18 4.97
N LYS A 214 -13.06 -0.52 5.75
CA LYS A 214 -12.61 -1.87 5.47
C LYS A 214 -12.98 -2.84 6.58
N TYR A 215 -13.54 -3.97 6.20
CA TYR A 215 -13.76 -5.11 7.08
C TYR A 215 -12.86 -6.25 6.65
N THR A 216 -12.19 -6.90 7.61
CA THR A 216 -11.32 -8.06 7.38
C THR A 216 -11.75 -9.21 8.28
N TYR A 217 -11.84 -10.39 7.70
CA TYR A 217 -12.01 -11.66 8.39
C TYR A 217 -10.78 -12.53 8.18
N SER A 218 -10.12 -12.94 9.26
CA SER A 218 -8.95 -13.81 9.25
C SER A 218 -9.37 -15.27 9.27
N LEU A 219 -9.51 -15.87 8.07
CA LEU A 219 -9.90 -17.28 7.92
C LEU A 219 -8.73 -18.19 8.31
N LYS A 220 -8.89 -18.92 9.41
CA LYS A 220 -7.89 -19.86 9.94
C LYS A 220 -8.10 -21.26 9.40
N PHE A 221 -7.04 -21.88 8.92
CA PHE A 221 -7.01 -23.27 8.48
C PHE A 221 -6.36 -24.18 9.54
N LYS A 222 -6.61 -25.47 9.46
CA LYS A 222 -6.11 -26.46 10.44
C LYS A 222 -4.59 -26.60 10.52
N ASN A 223 -3.87 -26.10 9.52
CA ASN A 223 -2.41 -26.14 9.41
C ASN A 223 -1.74 -24.82 9.83
N ASP A 224 -2.38 -24.05 10.70
CA ASP A 224 -1.94 -22.74 11.17
C ASP A 224 -1.80 -21.66 10.06
N PHE A 225 -2.22 -21.99 8.84
CA PHE A 225 -2.32 -21.01 7.78
C PHE A 225 -3.53 -20.08 8.02
N THR A 226 -3.30 -18.77 7.94
CA THR A 226 -4.36 -17.76 8.06
C THR A 226 -4.46 -17.00 6.76
N LEU A 227 -5.68 -16.88 6.22
CA LEU A 227 -5.99 -16.12 5.02
C LEU A 227 -6.88 -14.93 5.39
N PRO A 228 -6.34 -13.70 5.42
CA PRO A 228 -7.14 -12.50 5.55
C PRO A 228 -7.99 -12.26 4.30
N LEU A 229 -9.29 -12.15 4.51
CA LEU A 229 -10.28 -11.82 3.49
C LEU A 229 -10.87 -10.46 3.84
N SER A 230 -10.74 -9.49 2.95
CA SER A 230 -11.23 -8.14 3.21
C SER A 230 -12.26 -7.69 2.17
N VAL A 231 -13.19 -6.88 2.63
CA VAL A 231 -14.04 -6.05 1.78
C VAL A 231 -13.85 -4.60 2.19
N ALA A 232 -13.56 -3.74 1.22
CA ALA A 232 -13.39 -2.31 1.43
C ALA A 232 -14.43 -1.54 0.62
N TYR A 233 -15.13 -0.62 1.28
CA TYR A 233 -15.89 0.43 0.62
C TYR A 233 -15.02 1.69 0.61
N ILE A 234 -14.74 2.20 -0.58
CA ILE A 234 -13.83 3.32 -0.81
C ILE A 234 -14.58 4.38 -1.59
N THR A 235 -14.60 5.62 -1.12
CA THR A 235 -15.16 6.74 -1.87
C THR A 235 -14.15 7.85 -2.04
N ASN A 236 -14.12 8.40 -3.25
CA ASN A 236 -13.33 9.58 -3.59
C ASN A 236 -14.26 10.75 -3.86
N PRO A 237 -14.39 11.72 -2.93
CA PRO A 237 -15.27 12.87 -3.10
C PRO A 237 -14.89 13.79 -4.26
N VAL A 238 -13.59 13.86 -4.63
CA VAL A 238 -13.11 14.70 -5.75
C VAL A 238 -13.68 14.25 -7.07
N TYR A 239 -13.68 12.94 -7.31
CA TYR A 239 -14.17 12.34 -8.55
C TYR A 239 -15.61 11.85 -8.47
N GLU A 240 -16.29 12.05 -7.32
CA GLU A 240 -17.66 11.59 -7.05
C GLU A 240 -17.82 10.07 -7.33
N LYS A 241 -16.78 9.29 -7.03
CA LYS A 241 -16.74 7.84 -7.27
C LYS A 241 -16.71 7.05 -5.98
N SER A 242 -17.39 5.91 -6.00
CA SER A 242 -17.34 4.92 -4.92
C SER A 242 -17.11 3.53 -5.46
N HIS A 243 -16.36 2.73 -4.71
CA HIS A 243 -15.94 1.39 -5.09
C HIS A 243 -16.15 0.42 -3.95
N VAL A 244 -16.46 -0.83 -4.30
CA VAL A 244 -16.32 -1.98 -3.42
C VAL A 244 -15.17 -2.83 -3.94
N ASN A 245 -14.21 -3.14 -3.08
CA ASN A 245 -13.03 -3.93 -3.41
C ASN A 245 -12.96 -5.15 -2.51
N PHE A 246 -12.80 -6.34 -3.09
CA PHE A 246 -12.52 -7.57 -2.36
C PHE A 246 -11.03 -7.86 -2.46
N ILE A 247 -10.42 -8.20 -1.32
CA ILE A 247 -8.97 -8.36 -1.19
C ILE A 247 -8.70 -9.67 -0.46
N MET A 248 -7.76 -10.45 -0.98
CA MET A 248 -7.20 -11.65 -0.34
C MET A 248 -5.70 -11.49 -0.22
N ASN A 249 -5.17 -11.72 0.98
CA ASN A 249 -3.75 -11.56 1.28
C ASN A 249 -3.14 -12.93 1.60
N PHE A 250 -2.19 -13.38 0.80
CA PHE A 250 -1.43 -14.60 1.03
C PHE A 250 -0.03 -14.22 1.52
N ALA A 251 0.40 -14.78 2.64
CA ALA A 251 1.75 -14.61 3.19
C ALA A 251 2.40 -15.99 3.42
N PHE A 252 3.69 -16.11 3.06
CA PHE A 252 4.48 -17.33 3.12
C PHE A 252 5.82 -17.09 3.79
#